data_5510d668879689cc80d5f1d672654afd
#
_entry.id   5510d668879689cc80d5f1d672654afd
#
_cell.length_a   1.000
_cell.length_b   1.000
_cell.length_c   1.000
_cell.angle_alpha   90.00
_cell.angle_beta   90.00
_cell.angle_gamma   90.00
#
_symmetry.space_group_name_H-M   'P 1'
#
loop_
_entity.id
_entity.type
_entity.pdbx_description
1 polymer ?
#
loop_
_entity_poly.entity_id
_entity_poly.type
_entity_poly.pdbx_seq_one_letter_code
_entity_poly.pdbx_strand_id
1 'polypeptide(L)' 'MKVRASVKRICKDCFTFLRRNGKGQRVVRVGCKNPKHKQRQG' A
#
# COMPACT_ATOMS: atom_id res chain seq x y z
N MET A 1 -7.90 -5.57 -1.55
CA MET A 1 -6.76 -4.67 -1.78
C MET A 1 -7.10 -3.70 -2.88
N LYS A 2 -6.74 -2.44 -2.69
CA LYS A 2 -6.97 -1.41 -3.70
C LYS A 2 -5.68 -1.15 -4.46
N VAL A 3 -5.75 -1.09 -5.78
CA VAL A 3 -4.61 -0.76 -6.64
C VAL A 3 -4.78 0.69 -7.09
N ARG A 4 -3.81 1.53 -6.73
CA ARG A 4 -3.89 2.97 -7.01
C ARG A 4 -2.52 3.48 -7.48
N ALA A 5 -2.55 4.48 -8.37
CA ALA A 5 -1.33 5.15 -8.78
C ALA A 5 -0.68 5.89 -7.62
N SER A 6 -1.49 6.41 -6.70
CA SER A 6 -1.00 7.10 -5.51
C SER A 6 -1.74 6.55 -4.30
N VAL A 7 -1.03 5.82 -3.45
CA VAL A 7 -1.62 5.24 -2.25
C VAL A 7 -1.59 6.26 -1.12
N LYS A 8 -2.63 6.27 -0.30
CA LYS A 8 -2.73 7.18 0.84
C LYS A 8 -3.27 6.46 2.05
N ARG A 9 -2.80 6.88 3.21
CA ARG A 9 -3.35 6.39 4.47
C ARG A 9 -4.78 6.89 4.62
N ILE A 10 -5.69 5.98 4.94
CA ILE A 10 -7.11 6.30 5.07
C ILE A 10 -7.46 6.61 6.52
N CYS A 11 -6.84 5.91 7.45
CA CYS A 11 -7.08 6.11 8.88
C CYS A 11 -5.75 6.26 9.61
N LYS A 12 -5.81 6.64 10.89
CA LYS A 12 -4.61 6.83 11.71
C LYS A 12 -3.81 5.54 11.95
N ASP A 13 -4.46 4.39 11.83
CA ASP A 13 -3.82 3.10 12.01
C ASP A 13 -3.15 2.60 10.73
N CYS A 14 -3.37 3.27 9.61
CA CYS A 14 -2.71 2.92 8.36
C CYS A 14 -1.24 3.31 8.40
N PHE A 15 -0.43 2.53 7.71
CA PHE A 15 0.99 2.81 7.59
C PHE A 15 1.45 2.52 6.17
N THR A 16 2.49 3.20 5.73
CA THR A 16 3.07 2.99 4.41
C THR A 16 4.39 2.25 4.55
N PHE A 17 4.70 1.44 3.56
CA PHE A 17 5.97 0.73 3.51
C PHE A 17 6.36 0.47 2.07
N LEU A 18 7.66 0.27 1.85
CA LEU A 18 8.18 -0.08 0.53
C LEU A 18 8.37 -1.58 0.44
N ARG A 19 8.03 -2.12 -0.72
CA ARG A 19 8.21 -3.55 -0.97
C ARG A 19 8.69 -3.76 -2.39
N ARG A 20 9.59 -4.72 -2.57
CA ARG A 20 10.04 -5.08 -3.91
C ARG A 20 9.04 -6.04 -4.54
N ASN A 21 8.74 -5.82 -5.81
CA ASN A 21 7.99 -6.80 -6.58
C ASN A 21 8.96 -7.79 -7.24
N GLY A 22 8.41 -8.77 -7.96
CA GLY A 22 9.22 -9.78 -8.63
C GLY A 22 10.11 -9.25 -9.73
N LYS A 23 9.89 -8.00 -10.15
CA LYS A 23 10.71 -7.35 -11.19
C LYS A 23 11.84 -6.51 -10.61
N GLY A 24 12.00 -6.52 -9.29
CA GLY A 24 13.02 -5.74 -8.63
C GLY A 24 12.70 -4.27 -8.45
N GLN A 25 11.49 -3.85 -8.76
CA GLN A 25 11.04 -2.47 -8.57
C GLN A 25 10.50 -2.27 -7.17
N ARG A 26 10.66 -1.06 -6.66
CA ARG A 26 10.09 -0.67 -5.38
C ARG A 26 8.65 -0.23 -5.57
N VAL A 27 7.77 -0.78 -4.76
CA VAL A 27 6.35 -0.46 -4.81
C VAL A 27 5.92 0.02 -3.44
N VAL A 28 5.28 1.19 -3.39
CA VAL A 28 4.74 1.72 -2.14
C VAL A 28 3.42 1.02 -1.84
N ARG A 29 3.27 0.56 -0.61
CA ARG A 29 2.05 -0.13 -0.17
C ARG A 29 1.57 0.46 1.15
N VAL A 30 0.27 0.37 1.35
CA VAL A 30 -0.35 0.79 2.61
C VAL A 30 -0.92 -0.43 3.31
N GLY A 31 -0.55 -0.59 4.57
CA GLY A 31 -1.09 -1.64 5.42
C GLY A 31 -1.96 -1.04 6.52
N CYS A 32 -2.91 -1.82 7.02
CA CYS A 32 -3.79 -1.40 8.08
C CYS A 32 -4.44 -2.62 8.73
N LYS A 33 -4.94 -2.45 9.97
CA LYS A 33 -5.75 -3.46 10.62
C LYS A 33 -7.00 -3.78 9.82
N ASN A 34 -7.55 -2.77 9.15
CA ASN A 34 -8.73 -2.94 8.32
C ASN A 34 -8.29 -3.36 6.92
N PRO A 35 -8.65 -4.57 6.47
CA PRO A 35 -8.22 -5.05 5.14
C PRO A 35 -8.77 -4.20 4.00
N LYS A 36 -9.84 -3.43 4.23
CA LYS A 36 -10.38 -2.54 3.22
C LYS A 36 -9.48 -1.34 2.93
N HIS A 37 -8.53 -1.05 3.83
CA HIS A 37 -7.62 0.07 3.67
C HIS A 37 -6.30 -0.33 3.01
N LYS A 38 -6.06 -1.61 2.80
CA LYS A 38 -4.85 -2.05 2.14
C LYS A 38 -4.80 -1.54 0.71
N GLN A 39 -3.66 -0.99 0.33
CA GLN A 39 -3.46 -0.40 -0.99
C GLN A 39 -2.12 -0.84 -1.55
N ARG A 40 -2.04 -0.86 -2.86
CA ARG A 40 -0.81 -1.14 -3.58
C ARG A 40 -0.68 -0.14 -4.72
N GLN A 41 0.51 0.44 -4.84
CA GLN A 41 0.81 1.30 -5.97
C GLN A 41 0.95 0.44 -7.23
N GLY A 42 0.14 0.71 -8.21
CA GLY A 42 0.15 -0.11 -9.42
C GLY A 42 -0.05 0.63 -10.69
#